data_08bd0d0f677cebfa91501b0b19ab477f
#
_entry.id   08bd0d0f677cebfa91501b0b19ab477f
#
_cell.length_a   1.000
_cell.length_b   1.000
_cell.length_c   1.000
_cell.angle_alpha   90.00
_cell.angle_beta   90.00
_cell.angle_gamma   90.00
#
_symmetry.space_group_name_H-M   'P 1'
#
loop_
_entity.id
_entity.type
_entity.pdbx_description
1 polymer ?
#
loop_
_entity_poly.entity_id
_entity_poly.type
_entity_poly.pdbx_seq_one_letter_code
_entity_poly.pdbx_strand_id
1 'polypeptide(L)'
;MNDSTLWQKLTSEDNLYSAWLKVAGNMGAGGVDRVSIEDFELNLYDNLGIIKTLLENGGYDFLPLLKFEADKPSVGKRTLGIPAIRDRITQQAMVNVLNPVFDHEFLDCSYAYRPRKSAHQALNRVENYIKQECRWVVDADITSFFDTVNHSILIDLLATKIDDNKMLTLINKLLDTEAVSNSVGISQGGSYIATF
;
A
#
# COMPACT_ATOMS: atom_id res chain seq x y z
N MET A 1 20.22 4.12 -22.63
CA MET A 1 18.81 4.40 -22.23
C MET A 1 18.88 4.98 -20.84
N ASN A 2 18.39 6.21 -20.62
CA ASN A 2 18.37 6.76 -19.27
C ASN A 2 17.37 5.94 -18.45
N ASP A 3 17.90 5.07 -17.59
CA ASP A 3 17.05 4.40 -16.59
C ASP A 3 16.59 5.48 -15.60
N SER A 4 15.32 5.88 -15.71
CA SER A 4 14.73 6.83 -14.77
C SER A 4 14.76 6.21 -13.36
N THR A 5 15.17 7.00 -12.36
CA THR A 5 15.20 6.55 -10.96
C THR A 5 13.79 6.18 -10.49
N LEU A 6 13.69 5.41 -9.39
CA LEU A 6 12.39 5.08 -8.79
C LEU A 6 11.62 6.36 -8.44
N TRP A 7 12.32 7.39 -7.96
CA TRP A 7 11.73 8.69 -7.66
C TRP A 7 11.14 9.39 -8.89
N GLN A 8 11.85 9.39 -10.00
CA GLN A 8 11.36 9.98 -11.26
C GLN A 8 10.13 9.24 -11.79
N LYS A 9 10.12 7.90 -11.65
CA LYS A 9 8.94 7.09 -12.00
C LYS A 9 7.76 7.40 -11.09
N LEU A 10 8.00 7.55 -9.78
CA LEU A 10 6.97 7.89 -8.79
C LEU A 10 6.30 9.23 -9.13
N THR A 11 7.12 10.28 -9.37
CA THR A 11 6.64 11.65 -9.58
C THR A 11 6.20 11.95 -11.00
N SER A 12 6.25 10.97 -11.92
CA SER A 12 5.79 11.18 -13.30
C SER A 12 4.27 11.40 -13.34
N GLU A 13 3.83 12.27 -14.24
CA GLU A 13 2.41 12.60 -14.43
C GLU A 13 1.60 11.36 -14.81
N ASP A 14 2.15 10.52 -15.68
CA ASP A 14 1.51 9.27 -16.11
C ASP A 14 1.27 8.33 -14.91
N ASN A 15 2.24 8.21 -13.99
CA ASN A 15 2.08 7.35 -12.81
C ASN A 15 1.07 7.92 -11.84
N LEU A 16 1.11 9.23 -11.55
CA LEU A 16 0.14 9.89 -10.67
C LEU A 16 -1.28 9.80 -11.24
N TYR A 17 -1.44 10.00 -12.54
CA TYR A 17 -2.73 9.85 -13.20
C TYR A 17 -3.23 8.39 -13.18
N SER A 18 -2.34 7.43 -13.44
CA SER A 18 -2.66 6.00 -13.33
C SER A 18 -3.08 5.60 -11.90
N ALA A 19 -2.40 6.18 -10.90
CA ALA A 19 -2.75 5.99 -9.49
C ALA A 19 -4.12 6.58 -9.16
N TRP A 20 -4.41 7.79 -9.66
CA TRP A 20 -5.74 8.39 -9.54
C TRP A 20 -6.85 7.50 -10.08
N LEU A 21 -6.69 6.97 -11.30
CA LEU A 21 -7.71 6.11 -11.92
C LEU A 21 -8.04 4.89 -11.04
N LYS A 22 -7.03 4.30 -10.40
CA LYS A 22 -7.24 3.16 -9.48
C LYS A 22 -7.96 3.58 -8.20
N VAL A 23 -7.57 4.73 -7.63
CA VAL A 23 -8.20 5.27 -6.41
C VAL A 23 -9.65 5.67 -6.66
N ALA A 24 -9.91 6.35 -7.77
CA ALA A 24 -11.26 6.75 -8.19
C ALA A 24 -12.17 5.53 -8.44
N GLY A 25 -11.64 4.50 -9.10
CA GLY A 25 -12.39 3.27 -9.38
C GLY A 25 -12.83 2.51 -8.11
N ASN A 26 -12.18 2.71 -7.00
CA ASN A 26 -12.54 2.09 -5.71
C ASN A 26 -13.67 2.83 -4.97
N MET A 27 -14.07 4.02 -5.41
CA MET A 27 -15.16 4.85 -4.85
C MET A 27 -15.18 4.93 -3.32
N GLY A 28 -14.01 5.02 -2.69
CA GLY A 28 -13.88 5.05 -1.23
C GLY A 28 -14.21 6.43 -0.64
N ALA A 29 -14.65 6.46 0.62
CA ALA A 29 -14.96 7.68 1.35
C ALA A 29 -13.75 8.64 1.48
N GLY A 30 -13.99 9.93 1.66
CA GLY A 30 -12.95 10.93 1.96
C GLY A 30 -12.24 10.66 3.29
N GLY A 31 -11.04 11.21 3.43
CA GLY A 31 -10.24 11.11 4.66
C GLY A 31 -10.58 12.22 5.67
N VAL A 32 -9.58 12.57 6.51
CA VAL A 32 -9.71 13.59 7.55
C VAL A 32 -10.01 14.98 6.98
N ASP A 33 -9.57 15.26 5.75
CA ASP A 33 -9.82 16.51 5.01
C ASP A 33 -11.22 16.60 4.41
N ARG A 34 -12.01 15.51 4.46
CA ARG A 34 -13.36 15.39 3.91
C ARG A 34 -13.47 15.63 2.41
N VAL A 35 -12.37 15.58 1.68
CA VAL A 35 -12.36 15.69 0.23
C VAL A 35 -12.88 14.36 -0.35
N SER A 36 -13.94 14.42 -1.16
CA SER A 36 -14.49 13.26 -1.85
C SER A 36 -13.74 12.99 -3.17
N ILE A 37 -14.02 11.85 -3.80
CA ILE A 37 -13.49 11.54 -5.15
C ILE A 37 -13.95 12.60 -6.15
N GLU A 38 -15.24 12.97 -6.08
CA GLU A 38 -15.87 13.98 -6.95
C GLU A 38 -15.23 15.36 -6.75
N ASP A 39 -15.00 15.78 -5.49
CA ASP A 39 -14.35 17.07 -5.18
C ASP A 39 -12.92 17.10 -5.73
N PHE A 40 -12.18 16.00 -5.60
CA PHE A 40 -10.81 15.91 -6.12
C PHE A 40 -10.79 15.96 -7.65
N GLU A 41 -11.76 15.33 -8.31
CA GLU A 41 -11.88 15.27 -9.77
C GLU A 41 -12.17 16.65 -10.38
N LEU A 42 -12.91 17.53 -9.70
CA LEU A 42 -13.23 18.88 -10.20
C LEU A 42 -11.99 19.68 -10.61
N ASN A 43 -10.85 19.48 -9.93
CA ASN A 43 -9.60 20.17 -10.22
C ASN A 43 -8.46 19.15 -10.36
N LEU A 44 -8.70 18.05 -11.06
CA LEU A 44 -7.81 16.88 -11.09
C LEU A 44 -6.36 17.21 -11.42
N TYR A 45 -6.12 17.91 -12.53
CA TYR A 45 -4.75 18.18 -12.98
C TYR A 45 -3.99 19.11 -12.05
N ASP A 46 -4.68 20.12 -11.48
CA ASP A 46 -4.09 21.02 -10.48
C ASP A 46 -3.76 20.26 -9.20
N ASN A 47 -4.65 19.40 -8.74
CA ASN A 47 -4.46 18.57 -7.57
C ASN A 47 -3.29 17.57 -7.75
N LEU A 48 -3.18 16.92 -8.90
CA LEU A 48 -2.04 16.06 -9.22
C LEU A 48 -0.74 16.86 -9.35
N GLY A 49 -0.79 18.06 -9.92
CA GLY A 49 0.33 18.99 -10.00
C GLY A 49 0.86 19.44 -8.63
N ILE A 50 -0.04 19.68 -7.68
CA ILE A 50 0.30 19.98 -6.28
C ILE A 50 1.00 18.77 -5.63
N ILE A 51 0.46 17.57 -5.77
CA ILE A 51 1.09 16.34 -5.26
C ILE A 51 2.51 16.19 -5.82
N LYS A 52 2.66 16.30 -7.15
CA LYS A 52 3.95 16.23 -7.84
C LYS A 52 4.95 17.23 -7.27
N THR A 53 4.56 18.49 -7.19
CA THR A 53 5.41 19.59 -6.70
C THR A 53 5.84 19.33 -5.25
N LEU A 54 4.94 18.91 -4.38
CA LEU A 54 5.26 18.60 -2.99
C LEU A 54 6.23 17.42 -2.88
N LEU A 55 6.05 16.37 -3.69
CA LEU A 55 6.97 15.24 -3.74
C LEU A 55 8.36 15.69 -4.22
N GLU A 56 8.46 16.40 -5.33
CA GLU A 56 9.73 16.84 -5.94
C GLU A 56 10.53 17.72 -4.99
N ASN A 57 9.86 18.58 -4.25
CA ASN A 57 10.49 19.50 -3.27
C ASN A 57 10.74 18.86 -1.89
N GLY A 58 10.34 17.59 -1.67
CA GLY A 58 10.48 16.89 -0.39
C GLY A 58 9.52 17.40 0.71
N GLY A 59 8.60 18.29 0.35
CA GLY A 59 7.60 18.88 1.25
C GLY A 59 6.29 18.07 1.38
N TYR A 60 6.25 16.85 0.84
CA TYR A 60 5.07 16.01 0.97
C TYR A 60 5.01 15.39 2.38
N ASP A 61 3.91 15.66 3.08
CA ASP A 61 3.58 15.01 4.35
C ASP A 61 2.19 14.38 4.25
N PHE A 62 2.06 13.17 4.75
CA PHE A 62 0.78 12.46 4.82
C PHE A 62 -0.10 13.07 5.89
N LEU A 63 -1.40 13.15 5.61
CA LEU A 63 -2.38 13.59 6.58
C LEU A 63 -2.70 12.47 7.58
N PRO A 64 -3.12 12.81 8.81
CA PRO A 64 -3.57 11.81 9.77
C PRO A 64 -4.69 10.95 9.20
N LEU A 65 -4.72 9.67 9.59
CA LEU A 65 -5.80 8.77 9.20
C LEU A 65 -7.11 9.14 9.89
N LEU A 66 -8.20 9.14 9.15
CA LEU A 66 -9.55 9.17 9.73
C LEU A 66 -9.85 7.77 10.31
N LYS A 67 -9.76 7.63 11.62
CA LYS A 67 -9.97 6.35 12.30
C LYS A 67 -11.45 6.10 12.55
N PHE A 68 -11.89 4.88 12.26
CA PHE A 68 -13.21 4.43 12.59
C PHE A 68 -13.21 2.97 13.05
N GLU A 69 -14.15 2.61 13.93
CA GLU A 69 -14.29 1.26 14.45
C GLU A 69 -15.27 0.46 13.59
N ALA A 70 -14.85 -0.70 13.12
CA ALA A 70 -15.67 -1.67 12.42
C ALA A 70 -15.80 -2.96 13.24
N ASP A 71 -16.97 -3.57 13.24
CA ASP A 71 -17.18 -4.88 13.88
C ASP A 71 -16.41 -5.97 13.13
N LYS A 72 -15.78 -6.89 13.88
CA LYS A 72 -15.17 -8.09 13.31
C LYS A 72 -16.29 -9.12 13.03
N PRO A 73 -16.13 -9.95 11.99
CA PRO A 73 -17.04 -11.11 11.80
C PRO A 73 -17.05 -12.07 13.00
N SER A 74 -15.94 -12.15 13.74
CA SER A 74 -15.81 -12.75 15.07
C SER A 74 -15.99 -11.68 16.14
N VAL A 75 -16.26 -12.06 17.39
CA VAL A 75 -16.47 -11.11 18.50
C VAL A 75 -15.31 -10.12 18.60
N GLY A 76 -15.64 -8.82 18.62
CA GLY A 76 -14.71 -7.70 18.81
C GLY A 76 -14.80 -6.62 17.74
N LYS A 77 -14.05 -5.52 17.94
CA LYS A 77 -13.93 -4.40 17.02
C LYS A 77 -12.51 -4.33 16.42
N ARG A 78 -12.41 -3.76 15.24
CA ARG A 78 -11.14 -3.40 14.62
C ARG A 78 -11.14 -1.92 14.25
N THR A 79 -10.05 -1.24 14.50
CA THR A 79 -9.86 0.13 14.05
C THR A 79 -9.34 0.12 12.62
N LEU A 80 -10.05 0.80 11.73
CA LEU A 80 -9.64 1.03 10.35
C LEU A 80 -9.20 2.48 10.20
N GLY A 81 -8.12 2.70 9.48
CA GLY A 81 -7.65 4.03 9.11
C GLY A 81 -7.99 4.35 7.66
N ILE A 82 -8.64 5.48 7.42
CA ILE A 82 -8.98 5.96 6.08
C ILE A 82 -8.05 7.12 5.72
N PRO A 83 -7.11 6.95 4.78
CA PRO A 83 -6.25 8.04 4.32
C PRO A 83 -7.05 9.04 3.46
N ALA A 84 -6.56 10.29 3.37
CA ALA A 84 -7.08 11.27 2.43
C ALA A 84 -6.91 10.81 0.97
N ILE A 85 -7.74 11.33 0.05
CA ILE A 85 -7.68 10.95 -1.37
C ILE A 85 -6.28 11.20 -1.96
N ARG A 86 -5.68 12.37 -1.68
CA ARG A 86 -4.33 12.71 -2.14
C ARG A 86 -3.28 11.71 -1.65
N ASP A 87 -3.43 11.21 -0.43
CA ASP A 87 -2.50 10.27 0.18
C ASP A 87 -2.66 8.88 -0.42
N ARG A 88 -3.90 8.43 -0.70
CA ARG A 88 -4.16 7.18 -1.43
C ARG A 88 -3.56 7.19 -2.83
N ILE A 89 -3.62 8.35 -3.53
CA ILE A 89 -3.00 8.50 -4.84
C ILE A 89 -1.49 8.35 -4.73
N THR A 90 -0.87 9.02 -3.75
CA THR A 90 0.58 8.91 -3.51
C THR A 90 0.97 7.47 -3.13
N GLN A 91 0.23 6.82 -2.23
CA GLN A 91 0.43 5.42 -1.87
C GLN A 91 0.30 4.49 -3.09
N GLN A 92 -0.75 4.69 -3.91
CA GLN A 92 -0.94 3.88 -5.12
C GLN A 92 0.17 4.12 -6.16
N ALA A 93 0.66 5.36 -6.28
CA ALA A 93 1.79 5.68 -7.15
C ALA A 93 3.08 5.00 -6.68
N MET A 94 3.30 4.91 -5.36
CA MET A 94 4.39 4.11 -4.76
C MET A 94 4.24 2.63 -5.10
N VAL A 95 3.05 2.06 -4.93
CA VAL A 95 2.73 0.66 -5.27
C VAL A 95 3.04 0.36 -6.74
N ASN A 96 2.65 1.24 -7.66
CA ASN A 96 2.89 1.04 -9.08
C ASN A 96 4.39 0.92 -9.41
N VAL A 97 5.24 1.66 -8.70
CA VAL A 97 6.70 1.70 -8.92
C VAL A 97 7.43 0.60 -8.17
N LEU A 98 6.98 0.26 -6.97
CA LEU A 98 7.65 -0.70 -6.08
C LEU A 98 7.26 -2.15 -6.35
N ASN A 99 6.00 -2.42 -6.75
CA ASN A 99 5.57 -3.77 -7.09
C ASN A 99 6.52 -4.51 -8.06
N PRO A 100 6.99 -3.90 -9.17
CA PRO A 100 7.93 -4.58 -10.06
C PRO A 100 9.28 -4.93 -9.40
N VAL A 101 9.67 -4.18 -8.35
CA VAL A 101 10.93 -4.42 -7.61
C VAL A 101 10.80 -5.63 -6.71
N PHE A 102 9.62 -5.85 -6.09
CA PHE A 102 9.42 -6.89 -5.09
C PHE A 102 8.68 -8.14 -5.61
N ASP A 103 7.84 -8.03 -6.66
CA ASP A 103 6.99 -9.14 -7.11
C ASP A 103 7.79 -10.41 -7.48
N HIS A 104 9.02 -10.26 -7.99
CA HIS A 104 9.86 -11.40 -8.36
C HIS A 104 10.50 -12.11 -7.16
N GLU A 105 10.51 -11.51 -5.98
CA GLU A 105 11.02 -12.13 -4.75
C GLU A 105 9.98 -13.07 -4.10
N PHE A 106 8.71 -12.87 -4.41
CA PHE A 106 7.65 -13.69 -3.82
C PHE A 106 7.59 -15.08 -4.45
N LEU A 107 7.39 -16.07 -3.60
CA LEU A 107 7.18 -17.46 -4.05
C LEU A 107 5.92 -17.58 -4.93
N ASP A 108 5.92 -18.54 -5.84
CA ASP A 108 4.76 -18.79 -6.72
C ASP A 108 3.48 -19.16 -5.96
N CYS A 109 3.61 -19.66 -4.74
CA CYS A 109 2.48 -19.98 -3.86
C CYS A 109 1.94 -18.79 -3.06
N SER A 110 2.54 -17.61 -3.18
CA SER A 110 2.01 -16.37 -2.61
C SER A 110 0.99 -15.77 -3.57
N TYR A 111 -0.29 -15.74 -3.18
CA TYR A 111 -1.40 -15.33 -4.05
C TYR A 111 -2.01 -13.99 -3.68
N ALA A 112 -1.95 -13.58 -2.41
CA ALA A 112 -2.61 -12.39 -1.94
C ALA A 112 -1.94 -11.12 -2.47
N TYR A 113 -2.76 -10.15 -2.90
CA TYR A 113 -2.36 -8.80 -3.29
C TYR A 113 -1.33 -8.68 -4.41
N ARG A 114 -1.08 -9.73 -5.15
CA ARG A 114 -0.12 -9.74 -6.26
C ARG A 114 -0.79 -9.58 -7.61
N PRO A 115 -0.19 -8.80 -8.54
CA PRO A 115 -0.68 -8.71 -9.91
C PRO A 115 -0.78 -10.11 -10.54
N ARG A 116 -1.85 -10.37 -11.28
CA ARG A 116 -2.11 -11.65 -11.98
C ARG A 116 -2.24 -12.89 -11.10
N LYS A 117 -2.32 -12.73 -9.78
CA LYS A 117 -2.64 -13.78 -8.81
C LYS A 117 -4.07 -13.59 -8.30
N SER A 118 -4.72 -14.67 -7.89
CA SER A 118 -6.11 -14.63 -7.38
C SER A 118 -6.39 -15.73 -6.38
N ALA A 119 -7.43 -15.52 -5.56
CA ALA A 119 -7.93 -16.53 -4.63
C ALA A 119 -8.36 -17.82 -5.36
N HIS A 120 -8.92 -17.71 -6.57
CA HIS A 120 -9.31 -18.88 -7.37
C HIS A 120 -8.10 -19.73 -7.77
N GLN A 121 -6.97 -19.11 -8.11
CA GLN A 121 -5.73 -19.85 -8.41
C GLN A 121 -5.21 -20.58 -7.16
N ALA A 122 -5.31 -19.96 -5.97
CA ALA A 122 -4.94 -20.59 -4.70
C ALA A 122 -5.83 -21.81 -4.43
N LEU A 123 -7.16 -21.65 -4.58
CA LEU A 123 -8.11 -22.75 -4.42
C LEU A 123 -7.86 -23.92 -5.39
N ASN A 124 -7.63 -23.62 -6.67
CA ASN A 124 -7.29 -24.63 -7.66
C ASN A 124 -6.02 -25.41 -7.29
N ARG A 125 -5.02 -24.73 -6.70
CA ARG A 125 -3.81 -25.40 -6.23
C ARG A 125 -4.10 -26.34 -5.06
N VAL A 126 -4.91 -25.92 -4.11
CA VAL A 126 -5.36 -26.77 -2.99
C VAL A 126 -6.13 -28.00 -3.52
N GLU A 127 -7.06 -27.79 -4.46
CA GLU A 127 -7.81 -28.88 -5.10
C GLU A 127 -6.88 -29.92 -5.76
N ASN A 128 -5.83 -29.43 -6.44
CA ASN A 128 -4.84 -30.32 -7.05
C ASN A 128 -4.07 -31.15 -6.03
N TYR A 129 -3.72 -30.58 -4.87
CA TYR A 129 -3.09 -31.36 -3.79
C TYR A 129 -4.05 -32.40 -3.20
N ILE A 130 -5.32 -32.09 -3.05
CA ILE A 130 -6.35 -33.06 -2.60
C ILE A 130 -6.47 -34.22 -3.60
N LYS A 131 -6.47 -33.94 -4.91
CA LYS A 131 -6.48 -34.94 -5.97
C LYS A 131 -5.23 -35.83 -5.97
N GLN A 132 -4.10 -35.32 -5.46
CA GLN A 132 -2.85 -36.06 -5.26
C GLN A 132 -2.80 -36.80 -3.91
N GLU A 133 -3.96 -36.92 -3.24
CA GLU A 133 -4.11 -37.59 -1.95
C GLU A 133 -3.36 -36.95 -0.77
N CYS A 134 -2.97 -35.68 -0.89
CA CYS A 134 -2.47 -34.91 0.26
C CYS A 134 -3.61 -34.69 1.25
N ARG A 135 -3.54 -35.31 2.45
CA ARG A 135 -4.63 -35.31 3.45
C ARG A 135 -4.31 -34.49 4.68
N TRP A 136 -3.07 -34.11 4.87
CA TRP A 136 -2.63 -33.32 6.01
C TRP A 136 -2.52 -31.84 5.63
N VAL A 137 -3.06 -30.98 6.49
CA VAL A 137 -3.00 -29.53 6.33
C VAL A 137 -2.32 -28.95 7.56
N VAL A 138 -1.34 -28.06 7.33
CA VAL A 138 -0.76 -27.22 8.38
C VAL A 138 -1.31 -25.82 8.14
N ASP A 139 -1.99 -25.28 9.13
CA ASP A 139 -2.45 -23.90 9.18
C ASP A 139 -1.55 -23.10 10.13
N ALA A 140 -0.98 -22.01 9.65
CA ALA A 140 -0.08 -21.16 10.42
C ALA A 140 -0.37 -19.68 10.14
N ASP A 141 -0.47 -18.89 11.20
CA ASP A 141 -0.71 -17.46 11.14
C ASP A 141 0.20 -16.71 12.12
N ILE A 142 0.62 -15.49 11.74
CA ILE A 142 1.41 -14.63 12.61
C ILE A 142 0.47 -13.72 13.39
N THR A 143 0.42 -13.92 14.70
CA THR A 143 -0.43 -13.14 15.59
C THR A 143 -0.09 -11.66 15.52
N SER A 144 -1.10 -10.82 15.24
CA SER A 144 -1.00 -9.36 15.21
C SER A 144 0.16 -8.84 14.34
N PHE A 145 0.41 -9.48 13.19
CA PHE A 145 1.56 -9.15 12.33
C PHE A 145 1.65 -7.65 12.06
N PHE A 146 0.57 -7.04 11.56
CA PHE A 146 0.57 -5.60 11.23
C PHE A 146 0.79 -4.70 12.45
N ASP A 147 0.33 -5.09 13.63
CA ASP A 147 0.48 -4.30 14.85
C ASP A 147 1.91 -4.34 15.43
N THR A 148 2.72 -5.31 14.96
CA THR A 148 4.07 -5.59 15.50
C THR A 148 5.21 -5.31 14.53
N VAL A 149 4.92 -4.82 13.32
CA VAL A 149 5.96 -4.47 12.34
C VAL A 149 6.83 -3.34 12.88
N ASN A 150 8.13 -3.61 13.04
CA ASN A 150 9.11 -2.60 13.45
C ASN A 150 9.54 -1.78 12.22
N HIS A 151 9.31 -0.47 12.26
CA HIS A 151 9.57 0.43 11.11
C HIS A 151 11.07 0.47 10.75
N SER A 152 11.97 0.52 11.73
CA SER A 152 13.41 0.56 11.48
C SER A 152 13.88 -0.70 10.73
N ILE A 153 13.46 -1.88 11.21
CA ILE A 153 13.79 -3.16 10.54
C ILE A 153 13.21 -3.20 9.13
N LEU A 154 11.98 -2.74 8.95
CA LEU A 154 11.34 -2.70 7.62
C LEU A 154 12.11 -1.78 6.67
N ILE A 155 12.47 -0.56 7.11
CA ILE A 155 13.25 0.38 6.29
C ILE A 155 14.62 -0.19 5.94
N ASP A 156 15.32 -0.84 6.88
CA ASP A 156 16.61 -1.48 6.62
C ASP A 156 16.49 -2.59 5.57
N LEU A 157 15.43 -3.40 5.63
CA LEU A 157 15.16 -4.44 4.63
C LEU A 157 14.85 -3.84 3.26
N LEU A 158 14.03 -2.79 3.20
CA LEU A 158 13.71 -2.09 1.95
C LEU A 158 14.95 -1.45 1.33
N ALA A 159 15.85 -0.89 2.14
CA ALA A 159 17.10 -0.29 1.68
C ALA A 159 18.05 -1.30 1.02
N THR A 160 17.88 -2.61 1.25
CA THR A 160 18.65 -3.64 0.53
C THR A 160 18.26 -3.75 -0.95
N LYS A 161 17.08 -3.25 -1.34
CA LYS A 161 16.50 -3.34 -2.68
C LYS A 161 16.23 -1.98 -3.33
N ILE A 162 16.04 -0.96 -2.52
CA ILE A 162 15.73 0.41 -2.96
C ILE A 162 16.96 1.29 -2.71
N ASP A 163 17.68 1.62 -3.78
CA ASP A 163 18.80 2.57 -3.76
C ASP A 163 18.30 3.98 -4.12
N ASP A 164 17.29 4.47 -3.39
CA ASP A 164 16.70 5.79 -3.58
C ASP A 164 16.28 6.38 -2.23
N ASN A 165 17.14 7.24 -1.67
CA ASN A 165 16.92 7.84 -0.36
C ASN A 165 15.63 8.66 -0.25
N LYS A 166 15.18 9.31 -1.34
CA LYS A 166 13.92 10.06 -1.34
C LYS A 166 12.74 9.13 -1.20
N MET A 167 12.78 7.97 -1.88
CA MET A 167 11.76 6.94 -1.76
C MET A 167 11.70 6.37 -0.35
N LEU A 168 12.85 6.01 0.23
CA LEU A 168 12.92 5.49 1.61
C LEU A 168 12.42 6.51 2.63
N THR A 169 12.76 7.80 2.45
CA THR A 169 12.26 8.89 3.30
C THR A 169 10.73 9.01 3.22
N LEU A 170 10.16 8.92 2.00
CA LEU A 170 8.71 8.99 1.81
C LEU A 170 8.01 7.79 2.46
N ILE A 171 8.58 6.59 2.33
CA ILE A 171 8.06 5.38 2.98
C ILE A 171 8.09 5.56 4.51
N ASN A 172 9.20 6.08 5.06
CA ASN A 172 9.29 6.31 6.51
C ASN A 172 8.23 7.31 7.00
N LYS A 173 8.01 8.43 6.28
CA LYS A 173 6.93 9.39 6.59
C LYS A 173 5.55 8.73 6.59
N LEU A 174 5.31 7.82 5.65
CA LEU A 174 4.08 7.07 5.58
C LEU A 174 3.91 6.16 6.80
N LEU A 175 4.93 5.38 7.14
CA LEU A 175 4.94 4.49 8.29
C LEU A 175 4.71 5.27 9.60
N ASP A 176 5.35 6.42 9.78
CA ASP A 176 5.17 7.27 10.97
C ASP A 176 3.73 7.78 11.11
N THR A 177 3.06 8.10 9.99
CA THR A 177 1.66 8.53 9.99
C THR A 177 0.71 7.40 10.38
N GLU A 178 1.09 6.17 10.12
CA GLU A 178 0.27 4.97 10.31
C GLU A 178 0.62 4.17 11.58
N ALA A 179 1.68 4.58 12.27
CA ALA A 179 2.14 3.90 13.47
C ALA A 179 1.01 3.67 14.49
N VAL A 180 0.91 2.44 14.96
CA VAL A 180 -0.02 2.08 16.04
C VAL A 180 0.55 2.59 17.36
N SER A 181 1.87 2.49 17.56
CA SER A 181 2.60 3.04 18.71
C SER A 181 4.10 3.16 18.42
N ASN A 182 4.71 4.29 18.79
CA ASN A 182 6.17 4.51 18.85
C ASN A 182 6.99 3.80 17.74
N SER A 183 6.74 4.13 16.47
CA SER A 183 7.42 3.54 15.31
C SER A 183 7.23 2.02 15.17
N VAL A 184 6.09 1.51 15.61
CA VAL A 184 5.69 0.11 15.49
C VAL A 184 4.26 0.01 14.99
N GLY A 185 4.03 -0.94 14.10
CA GLY A 185 2.72 -1.25 13.54
C GLY A 185 2.36 -0.43 12.31
N ILE A 186 1.50 -1.02 11.50
CA ILE A 186 0.98 -0.44 10.27
C ILE A 186 -0.55 -0.54 10.31
N SER A 187 -1.23 0.58 10.06
CA SER A 187 -2.70 0.61 10.03
C SER A 187 -3.27 -0.31 8.94
N GLN A 188 -4.27 -1.11 9.29
CA GLN A 188 -5.01 -1.90 8.30
C GLN A 188 -5.92 -1.01 7.47
N GLY A 189 -5.87 -1.13 6.15
CA GLY A 189 -6.76 -0.42 5.21
C GLY A 189 -6.06 0.35 4.09
N GLY A 190 -4.76 0.51 4.10
CA GLY A 190 -3.98 1.14 3.02
C GLY A 190 -3.79 0.20 1.82
N SER A 191 -3.80 0.78 0.60
CA SER A 191 -3.63 0.01 -0.66
C SER A 191 -2.24 -0.61 -0.83
N TYR A 192 -1.25 -0.14 -0.07
CA TYR A 192 0.18 -0.50 -0.20
C TYR A 192 0.63 -1.60 0.78
N ILE A 193 -0.18 -1.94 1.80
CA ILE A 193 0.18 -2.90 2.87
C ILE A 193 0.68 -4.24 2.30
N ALA A 194 0.27 -4.58 1.12
CA ALA A 194 0.61 -5.83 0.48
C ALA A 194 1.83 -5.78 -0.44
N THR A 195 2.46 -4.62 -0.59
CA THR A 195 3.62 -4.44 -1.48
C THR A 195 4.94 -4.60 -0.73
N PHE A 196 4.93 -4.43 0.56
CA PHE A 196 6.05 -4.60 1.49
C PHE A 196 5.85 -5.86 2.32
#